data_7e562d507ddb88b85fc72130b6a88e02
#
_entry.id   7e562d507ddb88b85fc72130b6a88e02
#
_cell.length_a   1.000
_cell.length_b   1.000
_cell.length_c   1.000
_cell.angle_alpha   90.00
_cell.angle_beta   90.00
_cell.angle_gamma   90.00
#
_symmetry.space_group_name_H-M   'P 1'
#
loop_
_entity.id
_entity.type
_entity.pdbx_description
1 polymer ?
#
loop_
_entity_poly.entity_id
_entity_poly.type
_entity_poly.pdbx_seq_one_letter_code
_entity_poly.pdbx_strand_id
1 'polypeptide(L)'
;MSFNKVIYGGRTLIDLTADTVTEDSLLEGYTAHKADGSVITGKFKGGSETEEIDRILTSGLTDGYKYFLDDGTIISNDSVNDLKLTKTFSNNFKTCTTVLTNENNTELGRTVKTYSDDFLVITTTDHLGRKLVKTFNATLKTCVSILTDAEGVQLAKQTKTFSDDGSIIETEVVYGSQTTQ
;
A
#
# COMPACT_ATOMS: atom_id res chain seq x y z
N MET A 1 26.29 33.57 5.07
CA MET A 1 27.45 32.78 4.61
C MET A 1 27.26 31.40 5.19
N SER A 2 27.13 30.38 4.36
CA SER A 2 26.98 28.98 4.83
C SER A 2 28.34 28.28 4.83
N PHE A 3 28.55 27.39 5.78
CA PHE A 3 29.80 26.63 5.88
C PHE A 3 29.47 25.13 5.72
N ASN A 4 30.16 24.46 4.83
CA ASN A 4 30.00 23.02 4.58
C ASN A 4 31.09 22.18 5.26
N LYS A 5 32.14 22.82 5.79
CA LYS A 5 33.23 22.17 6.51
C LYS A 5 33.79 23.05 7.60
N VAL A 6 33.99 22.50 8.78
CA VAL A 6 34.62 23.18 9.93
C VAL A 6 35.78 22.34 10.42
N ILE A 7 36.96 22.95 10.46
CA ILE A 7 38.19 22.33 10.98
C ILE A 7 38.70 23.17 12.15
N TYR A 8 39.03 22.51 13.28
CA TYR A 8 39.62 23.13 14.43
C TYR A 8 40.79 22.28 14.95
N GLY A 9 41.93 22.92 15.17
CA GLY A 9 43.13 22.24 15.66
C GLY A 9 43.60 21.06 14.79
N GLY A 10 43.41 21.15 13.47
CA GLY A 10 43.72 20.07 12.50
C GLY A 10 42.71 18.90 12.50
N ARG A 11 41.63 18.99 13.27
CA ARG A 11 40.54 18.00 13.25
C ARG A 11 39.31 18.55 12.55
N THR A 12 38.71 17.72 11.70
CA THR A 12 37.40 18.02 11.09
C THR A 12 36.33 17.84 12.15
N LEU A 13 35.56 18.89 12.44
CA LEU A 13 34.44 18.88 13.36
C LEU A 13 33.10 18.67 12.64
N ILE A 14 32.98 19.27 11.43
CA ILE A 14 31.79 19.11 10.56
C ILE A 14 32.34 18.92 9.15
N ASP A 15 31.78 17.99 8.42
CA ASP A 15 32.04 17.80 6.99
C ASP A 15 30.74 17.34 6.32
N LEU A 16 30.11 18.25 5.59
CA LEU A 16 28.87 18.01 4.85
C LEU A 16 29.14 17.71 3.37
N THR A 17 30.40 17.70 2.92
CA THR A 17 30.74 17.64 1.50
C THR A 17 30.28 16.37 0.79
N ALA A 18 30.02 15.31 1.57
CA ALA A 18 29.49 14.04 1.07
C ALA A 18 27.96 13.89 1.24
N ASP A 19 27.28 14.90 1.77
CA ASP A 19 25.84 14.82 2.00
C ASP A 19 25.07 14.89 0.68
N THR A 20 24.11 13.97 0.54
CA THR A 20 23.29 13.82 -0.68
C THR A 20 21.84 14.25 -0.47
N VAL A 21 21.52 14.84 0.69
CA VAL A 21 20.15 15.25 1.01
C VAL A 21 19.65 16.32 0.04
N THR A 22 18.43 16.15 -0.45
CA THR A 22 17.71 17.09 -1.31
C THR A 22 16.36 17.46 -0.69
N GLU A 23 15.71 18.52 -1.18
CA GLU A 23 14.39 18.89 -0.72
C GLU A 23 13.37 17.75 -0.92
N ASP A 24 13.50 17.00 -2.02
CA ASP A 24 12.60 15.90 -2.36
C ASP A 24 12.90 14.60 -1.61
N SER A 25 14.07 14.48 -0.97
CA SER A 25 14.43 13.33 -0.14
C SER A 25 14.26 13.57 1.36
N LEU A 26 14.01 14.83 1.76
CA LEU A 26 13.81 15.23 3.14
C LEU A 26 12.31 15.41 3.42
N LEU A 27 11.84 14.84 4.52
CA LEU A 27 10.42 14.89 4.90
C LEU A 27 9.93 16.35 5.02
N GLU A 28 8.72 16.63 4.54
CA GLU A 28 8.12 17.97 4.54
C GLU A 28 8.14 18.59 5.94
N GLY A 29 8.54 19.85 6.00
CA GLY A 29 8.66 20.60 7.25
C GLY A 29 9.95 20.38 8.04
N TYR A 30 10.74 19.35 7.75
CA TYR A 30 12.05 19.16 8.36
C TYR A 30 13.13 19.95 7.60
N THR A 31 14.18 20.36 8.33
CA THR A 31 15.30 21.09 7.76
C THR A 31 16.59 20.27 7.86
N ALA A 32 17.45 20.39 6.84
CA ALA A 32 18.78 19.80 6.83
C ALA A 32 19.78 20.72 6.12
N HIS A 33 21.06 20.44 6.24
CA HIS A 33 22.11 21.11 5.48
C HIS A 33 22.53 20.26 4.29
N LYS A 34 22.67 20.90 3.13
CA LYS A 34 23.24 20.27 1.93
C LYS A 34 24.77 20.26 1.96
N ALA A 35 25.37 19.57 0.99
CA ALA A 35 26.82 19.50 0.80
C ALA A 35 27.52 20.86 0.68
N ASP A 36 26.81 21.92 0.26
CA ASP A 36 27.32 23.30 0.16
C ASP A 36 27.13 24.10 1.46
N GLY A 37 26.55 23.48 2.51
CA GLY A 37 26.24 24.11 3.79
C GLY A 37 24.98 24.94 3.79
N SER A 38 24.22 25.03 2.69
CA SER A 38 22.93 25.70 2.65
C SER A 38 21.87 24.88 3.37
N VAL A 39 20.92 25.58 4.02
CA VAL A 39 19.78 24.95 4.68
C VAL A 39 18.67 24.73 3.66
N ILE A 40 18.10 23.55 3.66
CA ILE A 40 16.89 23.22 2.88
C ILE A 40 15.76 22.82 3.81
N THR A 41 14.54 23.01 3.34
CA THR A 41 13.33 22.44 3.97
C THR A 41 12.81 21.32 3.08
N GLY A 42 12.52 20.19 3.68
CA GLY A 42 12.00 19.01 2.97
C GLY A 42 10.65 19.27 2.33
N LYS A 43 10.44 18.64 1.19
CA LYS A 43 9.20 18.61 0.40
C LYS A 43 8.64 17.20 0.24
N PHE A 44 9.37 16.17 0.71
CA PHE A 44 8.94 14.79 0.63
C PHE A 44 7.77 14.56 1.59
N LYS A 45 6.60 14.29 1.05
CA LYS A 45 5.36 14.04 1.82
C LYS A 45 5.18 12.59 2.29
N GLY A 46 6.22 11.77 2.20
CA GLY A 46 6.09 10.32 2.28
C GLY A 46 5.79 9.72 0.89
N GLY A 47 5.58 8.41 0.79
CA GLY A 47 5.15 7.78 -0.47
C GLY A 47 3.96 8.51 -1.07
N SER A 48 3.75 8.44 -2.38
CA SER A 48 2.62 9.14 -3.00
C SER A 48 1.34 8.76 -2.24
N GLU A 49 0.41 9.71 -2.07
CA GLU A 49 -0.87 9.42 -1.39
C GLU A 49 -1.53 8.15 -1.94
N THR A 50 -1.39 7.91 -3.24
CA THR A 50 -1.90 6.74 -3.93
C THR A 50 -1.21 5.44 -3.47
N GLU A 51 0.12 5.43 -3.31
CA GLU A 51 0.86 4.26 -2.84
C GLU A 51 0.52 3.93 -1.38
N GLU A 52 0.39 4.94 -0.54
CA GLU A 52 -0.01 4.75 0.86
C GLU A 52 -1.46 4.26 0.96
N ILE A 53 -2.37 4.81 0.18
CA ILE A 53 -3.77 4.35 0.09
C ILE A 53 -3.81 2.90 -0.37
N ASP A 54 -3.09 2.54 -1.43
CA ASP A 54 -3.04 1.17 -1.95
C ASP A 54 -2.44 0.21 -0.91
N ARG A 55 -1.41 0.63 -0.18
CA ARG A 55 -0.83 -0.14 0.93
C ARG A 55 -1.83 -0.40 2.03
N ILE A 56 -2.56 0.62 2.46
CA ILE A 56 -3.57 0.51 3.53
C ILE A 56 -4.73 -0.38 3.07
N LEU A 57 -5.22 -0.22 1.85
CA LEU A 57 -6.31 -1.03 1.31
C LEU A 57 -5.92 -2.51 1.12
N THR A 58 -4.64 -2.80 0.84
CA THR A 58 -4.16 -4.18 0.62
C THR A 58 -3.76 -4.88 1.92
N SER A 59 -3.10 -4.17 2.84
CA SER A 59 -2.61 -4.73 4.11
C SER A 59 -3.57 -4.55 5.28
N GLY A 60 -4.49 -3.60 5.18
CA GLY A 60 -5.34 -3.13 6.29
C GLY A 60 -4.57 -2.20 7.22
N LEU A 61 -5.31 -1.44 8.03
CA LEU A 61 -4.72 -0.65 9.11
C LEU A 61 -4.28 -1.60 10.22
N THR A 62 -3.00 -1.56 10.57
CA THR A 62 -2.43 -2.36 11.66
C THR A 62 -2.43 -1.59 12.97
N ASP A 63 -2.43 -0.26 12.91
CA ASP A 63 -2.38 0.63 14.05
C ASP A 63 -3.74 1.30 14.31
N GLY A 64 -4.05 1.57 15.56
CA GLY A 64 -5.27 2.23 15.96
C GLY A 64 -6.35 1.28 16.50
N TYR A 65 -7.50 1.86 16.83
CA TYR A 65 -8.61 1.14 17.41
C TYR A 65 -9.47 0.49 16.34
N LYS A 66 -9.95 -0.73 16.62
CA LYS A 66 -10.96 -1.42 15.80
C LYS A 66 -12.27 -1.43 16.54
N TYR A 67 -13.31 -0.99 15.86
CA TYR A 67 -14.69 -1.04 16.35
C TYR A 67 -15.47 -2.05 15.52
N PHE A 68 -16.24 -2.89 16.21
CA PHE A 68 -17.14 -3.85 15.59
C PHE A 68 -18.57 -3.40 15.90
N LEU A 69 -19.34 -3.15 14.84
CA LEU A 69 -20.74 -2.79 14.96
C LEU A 69 -21.63 -4.05 14.90
N ASP A 70 -22.86 -3.97 15.40
CA ASP A 70 -23.80 -5.09 15.44
C ASP A 70 -24.18 -5.63 14.05
N ASP A 71 -24.07 -4.81 13.00
CA ASP A 71 -24.28 -5.18 11.60
C ASP A 71 -23.05 -5.86 10.94
N GLY A 72 -21.99 -6.11 11.70
CA GLY A 72 -20.73 -6.69 11.22
C GLY A 72 -19.77 -5.68 10.57
N THR A 73 -20.10 -4.39 10.56
CA THR A 73 -19.16 -3.35 10.07
C THR A 73 -17.96 -3.25 11.00
N ILE A 74 -16.78 -3.15 10.41
CA ILE A 74 -15.51 -2.97 11.11
C ILE A 74 -14.96 -1.59 10.77
N ILE A 75 -14.69 -0.78 11.78
CA ILE A 75 -14.05 0.52 11.64
C ILE A 75 -12.67 0.45 12.29
N SER A 76 -11.66 0.86 11.58
CA SER A 76 -10.28 0.98 12.08
C SER A 76 -9.80 2.42 11.84
N ASN A 77 -9.22 3.04 12.85
CA ASN A 77 -8.66 4.38 12.74
C ASN A 77 -7.13 4.29 12.77
N ASP A 78 -6.49 5.08 11.92
CA ASP A 78 -5.08 5.39 12.03
C ASP A 78 -4.96 6.75 12.76
N SER A 79 -4.47 6.70 13.98
CA SER A 79 -4.35 7.90 14.83
C SER A 79 -3.18 8.81 14.43
N VAL A 80 -2.28 8.33 13.57
CA VAL A 80 -1.11 9.10 13.13
C VAL A 80 -1.44 10.00 11.93
N ASN A 81 -2.30 9.52 11.02
CA ASN A 81 -2.63 10.21 9.77
C ASN A 81 -4.10 10.65 9.68
N ASP A 82 -4.86 10.57 10.77
CA ASP A 82 -6.29 10.88 10.83
C ASP A 82 -7.12 10.13 9.75
N LEU A 83 -6.67 8.91 9.44
CA LEU A 83 -7.32 8.04 8.47
C LEU A 83 -8.29 7.07 9.16
N LYS A 84 -9.42 6.82 8.51
CA LYS A 84 -10.44 5.89 8.96
C LYS A 84 -10.70 4.84 7.89
N LEU A 85 -10.54 3.57 8.24
CA LEU A 85 -10.88 2.44 7.40
C LEU A 85 -12.18 1.80 7.87
N THR A 86 -13.18 1.76 6.99
CA THR A 86 -14.48 1.14 7.27
C THR A 86 -14.65 -0.09 6.41
N LYS A 87 -14.94 -1.24 7.03
CA LYS A 87 -15.28 -2.49 6.33
C LYS A 87 -16.74 -2.84 6.59
N THR A 88 -17.50 -2.97 5.53
CA THR A 88 -18.92 -3.34 5.58
C THR A 88 -19.12 -4.66 4.82
N PHE A 89 -19.81 -5.59 5.45
CA PHE A 89 -20.15 -6.88 4.85
C PHE A 89 -21.62 -6.89 4.40
N SER A 90 -21.90 -7.56 3.27
CA SER A 90 -23.27 -7.87 2.88
C SER A 90 -23.90 -8.89 3.84
N ASN A 91 -25.23 -8.93 3.88
CA ASN A 91 -25.99 -9.84 4.77
C ASN A 91 -25.63 -11.32 4.60
N ASN A 92 -25.16 -11.73 3.42
CA ASN A 92 -24.70 -13.10 3.13
C ASN A 92 -23.19 -13.28 3.25
N PHE A 93 -22.46 -12.25 3.70
CA PHE A 93 -21.00 -12.22 3.80
C PHE A 93 -20.24 -12.47 2.48
N LYS A 94 -20.94 -12.41 1.33
CA LYS A 94 -20.33 -12.62 0.00
C LYS A 94 -19.68 -11.37 -0.57
N THR A 95 -19.90 -10.22 0.04
CA THR A 95 -19.27 -8.97 -0.37
C THR A 95 -18.72 -8.25 0.85
N CYS A 96 -17.49 -7.81 0.77
CA CYS A 96 -16.84 -6.94 1.74
C CYS A 96 -16.40 -5.66 1.03
N THR A 97 -16.98 -4.53 1.41
CA THR A 97 -16.55 -3.20 0.95
C THR A 97 -15.65 -2.59 2.00
N THR A 98 -14.45 -2.18 1.61
CA THR A 98 -13.51 -1.45 2.45
C THR A 98 -13.38 -0.04 1.89
N VAL A 99 -13.59 0.97 2.72
CA VAL A 99 -13.49 2.39 2.36
C VAL A 99 -12.49 3.06 3.28
N LEU A 100 -11.56 3.80 2.71
CA LEU A 100 -10.62 4.65 3.40
C LEU A 100 -11.10 6.10 3.29
N THR A 101 -11.20 6.79 4.42
CA THR A 101 -11.56 8.22 4.48
C THR A 101 -10.55 9.00 5.30
N ASN A 102 -10.41 10.30 5.00
CA ASN A 102 -9.66 11.23 5.83
C ASN A 102 -10.52 11.77 7.00
N GLU A 103 -9.97 12.69 7.79
CA GLU A 103 -10.63 13.37 8.92
C GLU A 103 -11.94 14.07 8.54
N ASN A 104 -12.04 14.58 7.30
CA ASN A 104 -13.23 15.27 6.77
C ASN A 104 -14.26 14.28 6.19
N ASN A 105 -14.10 12.98 6.41
CA ASN A 105 -14.89 11.89 5.81
C ASN A 105 -14.89 11.87 4.26
N THR A 106 -13.86 12.47 3.64
CA THR A 106 -13.66 12.37 2.19
C THR A 106 -13.11 10.98 1.87
N GLU A 107 -13.75 10.29 0.91
CA GLU A 107 -13.26 9.00 0.45
C GLU A 107 -11.94 9.16 -0.32
N LEU A 108 -10.89 8.50 0.17
CA LEU A 108 -9.56 8.46 -0.45
C LEU A 108 -9.36 7.21 -1.28
N GLY A 109 -10.07 6.14 -0.93
CA GLY A 109 -9.95 4.89 -1.66
C GLY A 109 -11.03 3.89 -1.27
N ARG A 110 -11.28 2.94 -2.19
CA ARG A 110 -12.29 1.90 -2.02
C ARG A 110 -11.78 0.58 -2.57
N THR A 111 -12.04 -0.49 -1.84
CA THR A 111 -11.86 -1.85 -2.32
C THR A 111 -13.14 -2.65 -2.10
N VAL A 112 -13.59 -3.33 -3.14
CA VAL A 112 -14.72 -4.25 -3.05
C VAL A 112 -14.21 -5.67 -3.29
N LYS A 113 -14.44 -6.53 -2.31
CA LYS A 113 -14.09 -7.95 -2.38
C LYS A 113 -15.37 -8.78 -2.43
N THR A 114 -15.48 -9.64 -3.44
CA THR A 114 -16.60 -10.57 -3.59
C THR A 114 -16.12 -12.02 -3.56
N TYR A 115 -16.97 -12.89 -3.03
CA TYR A 115 -16.71 -14.31 -2.88
C TYR A 115 -17.76 -15.11 -3.64
N SER A 116 -17.34 -16.16 -4.37
CA SER A 116 -18.25 -17.15 -4.96
C SER A 116 -18.99 -17.93 -3.87
N ASP A 117 -20.04 -18.67 -4.24
CA ASP A 117 -20.84 -19.42 -3.28
C ASP A 117 -20.04 -20.52 -2.56
N ASP A 118 -19.10 -21.12 -3.27
CA ASP A 118 -18.17 -22.13 -2.75
C ASP A 118 -16.91 -21.53 -2.09
N PHE A 119 -16.76 -20.20 -2.07
CA PHE A 119 -15.58 -19.47 -1.60
C PHE A 119 -14.26 -19.77 -2.33
N LEU A 120 -14.32 -20.48 -3.45
CA LEU A 120 -13.13 -20.82 -4.22
C LEU A 120 -12.68 -19.69 -5.15
N VAL A 121 -13.55 -18.73 -5.46
CA VAL A 121 -13.21 -17.55 -6.25
C VAL A 121 -13.39 -16.29 -5.40
N ILE A 122 -12.31 -15.50 -5.35
CA ILE A 122 -12.28 -14.21 -4.67
C ILE A 122 -11.94 -13.15 -5.69
N THR A 123 -12.84 -12.20 -5.92
CA THR A 123 -12.59 -11.03 -6.76
C THR A 123 -12.41 -9.80 -5.89
N THR A 124 -11.31 -9.09 -6.07
CA THR A 124 -11.04 -7.80 -5.41
C THR A 124 -10.96 -6.73 -6.48
N THR A 125 -11.76 -5.68 -6.35
CA THR A 125 -11.72 -4.50 -7.22
C THR A 125 -11.29 -3.30 -6.38
N ASP A 126 -10.27 -2.57 -6.83
CA ASP A 126 -9.79 -1.36 -6.16
C ASP A 126 -10.47 -0.09 -6.70
N HIS A 127 -10.11 1.06 -6.12
CA HIS A 127 -10.65 2.39 -6.49
C HIS A 127 -10.23 2.85 -7.89
N LEU A 128 -9.20 2.24 -8.49
CA LEU A 128 -8.75 2.50 -9.85
C LEU A 128 -9.43 1.58 -10.88
N GLY A 129 -10.34 0.71 -10.44
CA GLY A 129 -11.03 -0.26 -11.30
C GLY A 129 -10.20 -1.51 -11.62
N ARG A 130 -8.97 -1.64 -11.10
CA ARG A 130 -8.16 -2.86 -11.27
C ARG A 130 -8.82 -4.01 -10.53
N LYS A 131 -8.74 -5.21 -11.12
CA LYS A 131 -9.31 -6.42 -10.54
C LYS A 131 -8.26 -7.47 -10.30
N LEU A 132 -8.25 -8.03 -9.10
CA LEU A 132 -7.49 -9.21 -8.75
C LEU A 132 -8.46 -10.36 -8.51
N VAL A 133 -8.44 -11.35 -9.40
CA VAL A 133 -9.23 -12.57 -9.26
C VAL A 133 -8.34 -13.69 -8.78
N LYS A 134 -8.66 -14.27 -7.63
CA LYS A 134 -8.01 -15.46 -7.06
C LYS A 134 -8.94 -16.63 -7.20
N THR A 135 -8.49 -17.70 -7.84
CA THR A 135 -9.22 -18.94 -8.01
C THR A 135 -8.46 -20.09 -7.34
N PHE A 136 -9.07 -20.72 -6.36
CA PHE A 136 -8.55 -21.91 -5.72
C PHE A 136 -9.17 -23.14 -6.38
N ASN A 137 -8.39 -24.21 -6.52
CA ASN A 137 -8.96 -25.49 -6.89
C ASN A 137 -9.71 -26.12 -5.68
N ALA A 138 -10.58 -27.11 -5.95
CA ALA A 138 -11.42 -27.71 -4.91
C ALA A 138 -10.62 -28.38 -3.76
N THR A 139 -9.37 -28.75 -3.99
CA THR A 139 -8.48 -29.33 -2.97
C THR A 139 -7.68 -28.28 -2.21
N LEU A 140 -7.81 -26.99 -2.56
CA LEU A 140 -7.03 -25.86 -2.03
C LEU A 140 -5.52 -25.98 -2.21
N LYS A 141 -5.07 -26.87 -3.13
CA LYS A 141 -3.64 -27.09 -3.41
C LYS A 141 -3.06 -26.11 -4.41
N THR A 142 -3.91 -25.40 -5.14
CA THR A 142 -3.49 -24.44 -6.15
C THR A 142 -4.33 -23.18 -6.05
N CYS A 143 -3.68 -22.02 -6.14
CA CYS A 143 -4.33 -20.72 -6.27
C CYS A 143 -3.79 -20.01 -7.51
N VAL A 144 -4.67 -19.71 -8.46
CA VAL A 144 -4.36 -18.85 -9.60
C VAL A 144 -4.87 -17.45 -9.32
N SER A 145 -3.99 -16.47 -9.40
CA SER A 145 -4.32 -15.04 -9.23
C SER A 145 -4.09 -14.33 -10.55
N ILE A 146 -5.11 -13.62 -11.06
CA ILE A 146 -5.03 -12.81 -12.27
C ILE A 146 -5.33 -11.38 -11.91
N LEU A 147 -4.39 -10.48 -12.21
CA LEU A 147 -4.55 -9.04 -12.07
C LEU A 147 -4.83 -8.43 -13.44
N THR A 148 -5.90 -7.63 -13.53
CA THR A 148 -6.25 -6.86 -14.72
C THR A 148 -6.35 -5.37 -14.39
N ASP A 149 -6.17 -4.51 -15.40
CA ASP A 149 -6.55 -3.09 -15.32
C ASP A 149 -8.07 -2.89 -15.35
N ALA A 150 -8.51 -1.62 -15.42
CA ALA A 150 -9.92 -1.25 -15.49
C ALA A 150 -10.58 -1.68 -16.79
N GLU A 151 -9.82 -1.75 -17.89
CA GLU A 151 -10.24 -2.16 -19.22
C GLU A 151 -10.29 -3.69 -19.36
N GLY A 152 -9.78 -4.44 -18.38
CA GLY A 152 -9.77 -5.91 -18.36
C GLY A 152 -8.50 -6.51 -18.99
N VAL A 153 -7.50 -5.71 -19.30
CA VAL A 153 -6.22 -6.21 -19.82
C VAL A 153 -5.43 -6.88 -18.71
N GLN A 154 -4.92 -8.08 -18.95
CA GLN A 154 -4.14 -8.81 -17.95
C GLN A 154 -2.78 -8.14 -17.73
N LEU A 155 -2.55 -7.68 -16.51
CA LEU A 155 -1.27 -7.10 -16.06
C LEU A 155 -0.32 -8.17 -15.53
N ALA A 156 -0.86 -9.16 -14.82
CA ALA A 156 -0.06 -10.26 -14.27
C ALA A 156 -0.93 -11.50 -14.02
N LYS A 157 -0.28 -12.66 -14.03
CA LYS A 157 -0.84 -13.93 -13.55
C LYS A 157 0.16 -14.58 -12.60
N GLN A 158 -0.31 -15.03 -11.45
CA GLN A 158 0.49 -15.77 -10.47
C GLN A 158 -0.20 -17.10 -10.19
N THR A 159 0.58 -18.18 -10.19
CA THR A 159 0.14 -19.50 -9.75
C THR A 159 0.94 -19.88 -8.50
N LYS A 160 0.24 -20.27 -7.44
CA LYS A 160 0.83 -20.80 -6.21
C LYS A 160 0.37 -22.22 -6.00
N THR A 161 1.32 -23.09 -5.65
CA THR A 161 1.07 -24.49 -5.27
C THR A 161 1.36 -24.64 -3.77
N PHE A 162 0.49 -25.34 -3.06
CA PHE A 162 0.55 -25.53 -1.62
C PHE A 162 0.76 -26.99 -1.26
N SER A 163 1.54 -27.25 -0.23
CA SER A 163 1.69 -28.55 0.44
C SER A 163 0.44 -28.89 1.27
N ASP A 164 0.46 -30.10 1.88
CA ASP A 164 -0.65 -30.56 2.73
C ASP A 164 -0.82 -29.73 4.01
N ASP A 165 0.25 -29.13 4.50
CA ASP A 165 0.23 -28.24 5.66
C ASP A 165 -0.11 -26.78 5.31
N GLY A 166 -0.39 -26.47 4.03
CA GLY A 166 -0.70 -25.13 3.54
C GLY A 166 0.51 -24.25 3.25
N SER A 167 1.73 -24.77 3.36
CA SER A 167 2.94 -24.04 2.98
C SER A 167 3.02 -23.85 1.46
N ILE A 168 3.57 -22.74 1.01
CA ILE A 168 3.79 -22.50 -0.43
C ILE A 168 5.01 -23.32 -0.88
N ILE A 169 4.79 -24.27 -1.81
CA ILE A 169 5.86 -25.10 -2.41
C ILE A 169 6.45 -24.38 -3.62
N GLU A 170 5.60 -23.76 -4.44
CA GLU A 170 5.98 -23.15 -5.70
C GLU A 170 5.19 -21.87 -5.96
N THR A 171 5.85 -20.90 -6.59
CA THR A 171 5.21 -19.68 -7.09
C THR A 171 5.75 -19.37 -8.48
N GLU A 172 4.84 -19.36 -9.46
CA GLU A 172 5.12 -18.90 -10.82
C GLU A 172 4.43 -17.54 -11.05
N VAL A 173 5.13 -16.60 -11.68
CA VAL A 173 4.57 -15.29 -12.03
C VAL A 173 4.84 -15.00 -13.49
N VAL A 174 3.77 -14.67 -14.23
CA VAL A 174 3.84 -14.23 -15.62
C VAL A 174 3.26 -12.81 -15.69
N TYR A 175 4.06 -11.87 -16.16
CA TYR A 175 3.62 -10.50 -16.39
C TYR A 175 2.99 -10.38 -17.79
N GLY A 176 1.92 -9.59 -17.90
CA GLY A 176 1.34 -9.22 -19.19
C GLY A 176 2.33 -8.40 -20.01
N SER A 177 2.25 -8.50 -21.32
CA SER A 177 3.04 -7.67 -22.24
C SER A 177 2.66 -6.21 -22.01
N GLN A 178 3.56 -5.41 -21.46
CA GLN A 178 3.42 -3.96 -21.45
C GLN A 178 3.53 -3.52 -22.91
N THR A 179 2.41 -3.18 -23.52
CA THR A 179 2.45 -2.46 -24.81
C THR A 179 2.93 -1.06 -24.48
N THR A 180 4.21 -0.79 -24.66
CA THR A 180 4.76 0.58 -24.69
C THR A 180 4.06 1.34 -25.81
N GLN A 181 3.22 2.30 -25.44
CA GLN A 181 2.76 3.38 -26.32
C GLN A 181 3.83 4.48 -26.39
#